data_eabcb4f3d99450c037f199b95f9fd9b9
#
_entry.id   eabcb4f3d99450c037f199b95f9fd9b9
#
_cell.length_a   1.000
_cell.length_b   1.000
_cell.length_c   1.000
_cell.angle_alpha   90.00
_cell.angle_beta   90.00
_cell.angle_gamma   90.00
#
_symmetry.space_group_name_H-M   'P 1'
#
loop_
_entity.id
_entity.type
_entity.pdbx_description
1 polymer ?
#
loop_
_entity_poly.entity_id
_entity_poly.type
_entity_poly.pdbx_seq_one_letter_code
_entity_poly.pdbx_strand_id
1 'polypeptide(L)'
;ITMCIVFFVPYLSVGIPLLGFFVADMKMIVMIGITVLVLSVTFASIFTLVAMLSQNKAIIAVACILFSFGLLFAGAMCNRMLDAPKTIPAYSIGENGENTAQEMENPKYLDGTKREIVQFIYDVNPGGQAIQCSTMQVVNLTRLPIYSLVIVILTTGAGVWIFKKKDLK
;
A
#
# COMPACT_ATOMS: atom_id res chain seq x y z
N ILE A 1 -10.09 -13.14 5.89
CA ILE A 1 -9.75 -14.55 6.07
C ILE A 1 -10.03 -15.33 4.78
N THR A 2 -11.24 -15.29 4.22
CA THR A 2 -11.64 -16.04 3.00
C THR A 2 -10.74 -15.67 1.80
N MET A 3 -10.44 -14.40 1.58
CA MET A 3 -9.53 -13.94 0.51
C MET A 3 -8.12 -14.51 0.69
N CYS A 4 -7.58 -14.55 1.91
CA CYS A 4 -6.28 -15.15 2.16
C CYS A 4 -6.27 -16.64 1.82
N ILE A 5 -7.32 -17.38 2.20
CA ILE A 5 -7.43 -18.81 1.90
C ILE A 5 -7.52 -19.03 0.39
N VAL A 6 -8.34 -18.26 -0.32
CA VAL A 6 -8.51 -18.36 -1.78
C VAL A 6 -7.21 -18.07 -2.53
N PHE A 7 -6.35 -17.20 -2.03
CA PHE A 7 -5.06 -16.91 -2.65
C PHE A 7 -3.96 -17.89 -2.24
N PHE A 8 -3.82 -18.16 -0.93
CA PHE A 8 -2.71 -18.95 -0.43
C PHE A 8 -2.84 -20.45 -0.71
N VAL A 9 -4.05 -21.02 -0.68
CA VAL A 9 -4.23 -22.46 -0.92
C VAL A 9 -3.86 -22.84 -2.35
N PRO A 10 -4.34 -22.18 -3.43
CA PRO A 10 -3.90 -22.46 -4.79
C PRO A 10 -2.40 -22.17 -5.00
N TYR A 11 -1.88 -21.10 -4.40
CA TYR A 11 -0.46 -20.76 -4.51
C TYR A 11 0.44 -21.85 -3.95
N LEU A 12 0.13 -22.37 -2.77
CA LEU A 12 0.91 -23.42 -2.12
C LEU A 12 0.71 -24.80 -2.78
N SER A 13 -0.53 -25.12 -3.21
CA SER A 13 -0.87 -26.46 -3.71
C SER A 13 -0.54 -26.66 -5.18
N VAL A 14 -0.68 -25.64 -6.00
CA VAL A 14 -0.53 -25.70 -7.47
C VAL A 14 0.62 -24.84 -7.97
N GLY A 15 0.74 -23.61 -7.46
CA GLY A 15 1.72 -22.66 -7.93
C GLY A 15 3.16 -23.11 -7.69
N ILE A 16 3.47 -23.59 -6.50
CA ILE A 16 4.82 -24.06 -6.16
C ILE A 16 5.17 -25.36 -6.87
N PRO A 17 4.38 -26.44 -6.76
CA PRO A 17 4.77 -27.74 -7.29
C PRO A 17 4.72 -27.83 -8.81
N LEU A 18 3.71 -27.21 -9.45
CA LEU A 18 3.45 -27.41 -10.88
C LEU A 18 3.97 -26.25 -11.76
N LEU A 19 3.96 -25.03 -11.27
CA LEU A 19 4.38 -23.84 -12.05
C LEU A 19 5.77 -23.38 -11.70
N GLY A 20 6.44 -24.04 -10.75
CA GLY A 20 7.79 -23.67 -10.33
C GLY A 20 7.85 -22.27 -9.72
N PHE A 21 6.76 -21.78 -9.16
CA PHE A 21 6.77 -20.52 -8.46
C PHE A 21 7.76 -20.61 -7.31
N PHE A 22 8.76 -19.77 -7.37
CA PHE A 22 9.88 -19.83 -6.47
C PHE A 22 9.45 -19.42 -5.07
N VAL A 23 9.66 -20.29 -4.10
CA VAL A 23 9.62 -19.94 -2.68
C VAL A 23 10.97 -19.33 -2.33
N ALA A 24 11.25 -18.19 -2.91
CA ALA A 24 12.54 -17.55 -2.72
C ALA A 24 12.78 -17.15 -1.26
N ASP A 25 11.72 -16.81 -0.54
CA ASP A 25 11.81 -16.47 0.87
C ASP A 25 10.48 -16.72 1.60
N MET A 26 10.41 -17.90 2.27
CA MET A 26 9.26 -18.28 3.09
C MET A 26 8.97 -17.23 4.18
N LYS A 27 10.00 -16.57 4.70
CA LYS A 27 9.86 -15.49 5.68
C LYS A 27 9.10 -14.31 5.08
N MET A 28 9.39 -13.95 3.84
CA MET A 28 8.71 -12.86 3.13
C MET A 28 7.22 -13.18 2.94
N ILE A 29 6.88 -14.39 2.50
CA ILE A 29 5.48 -14.82 2.30
C ILE A 29 4.69 -14.77 3.61
N VAL A 30 5.26 -15.32 4.69
CA VAL A 30 4.62 -15.32 6.01
C VAL A 30 4.41 -13.89 6.51
N MET A 31 5.41 -13.02 6.37
CA MET A 31 5.32 -11.62 6.81
C MET A 31 4.33 -10.82 5.98
N ILE A 32 4.25 -11.03 4.66
CA ILE A 32 3.20 -10.44 3.82
C ILE A 32 1.82 -10.93 4.29
N GLY A 33 1.67 -12.22 4.56
CA GLY A 33 0.42 -12.78 5.09
C GLY A 33 -0.01 -12.12 6.41
N ILE A 34 0.91 -11.96 7.35
CA ILE A 34 0.65 -11.25 8.61
C ILE A 34 0.27 -9.78 8.33
N THR A 35 1.00 -9.11 7.45
CA THR A 35 0.73 -7.71 7.10
C THR A 35 -0.67 -7.56 6.50
N VAL A 36 -1.07 -8.45 5.58
CA VAL A 36 -2.41 -8.43 4.96
C VAL A 36 -3.51 -8.66 6.00
N LEU A 37 -3.30 -9.55 6.97
CA LEU A 37 -4.26 -9.76 8.07
C LEU A 37 -4.41 -8.51 8.93
N VAL A 38 -3.30 -7.91 9.37
CA VAL A 38 -3.31 -6.67 10.16
C VAL A 38 -3.91 -5.53 9.37
N LEU A 39 -3.60 -5.41 8.07
CA LEU A 39 -4.13 -4.41 7.16
C LEU A 39 -5.65 -4.54 7.00
N SER A 40 -6.18 -5.77 6.93
CA SER A 40 -7.63 -6.01 6.91
C SER A 40 -8.33 -5.48 8.15
N VAL A 41 -7.72 -5.68 9.34
CA VAL A 41 -8.21 -5.11 10.60
C VAL A 41 -8.11 -3.58 10.58
N THR A 42 -7.06 -3.02 9.98
CA THR A 42 -6.88 -1.57 9.84
C THR A 42 -8.00 -0.94 9.02
N PHE A 43 -8.30 -1.50 7.85
CA PHE A 43 -9.44 -1.01 7.05
C PHE A 43 -10.77 -1.15 7.79
N ALA A 44 -11.00 -2.29 8.48
CA ALA A 44 -12.21 -2.47 9.29
C ALA A 44 -12.33 -1.41 10.38
N SER A 45 -11.24 -1.08 11.08
CA SER A 45 -11.23 -0.05 12.14
C SER A 45 -11.50 1.36 11.60
N ILE A 46 -10.92 1.69 10.45
CA ILE A 46 -11.16 2.97 9.77
C ILE A 46 -12.63 3.08 9.33
N PHE A 47 -13.19 2.04 8.70
CA PHE A 47 -14.59 2.06 8.26
C PHE A 47 -15.56 2.11 9.43
N THR A 48 -15.24 1.45 10.54
CA THR A 48 -16.01 1.55 11.77
C THR A 48 -15.99 2.98 12.31
N LEU A 49 -14.84 3.64 12.31
CA LEU A 49 -14.73 5.04 12.71
C LEU A 49 -15.59 5.95 11.81
N VAL A 50 -15.52 5.78 10.47
CA VAL A 50 -16.35 6.52 9.51
C VAL A 50 -17.84 6.27 9.77
N ALA A 51 -18.23 5.02 10.05
CA ALA A 51 -19.60 4.66 10.38
C ALA A 51 -20.13 5.34 11.65
N MET A 52 -19.26 5.58 12.63
CA MET A 52 -19.63 6.29 13.87
C MET A 52 -19.87 7.79 13.67
N LEU A 53 -19.36 8.39 12.58
CA LEU A 53 -19.49 9.82 12.32
C LEU A 53 -20.88 10.21 11.76
N SER A 54 -21.58 9.28 11.08
CA SER A 54 -22.87 9.55 10.46
C SER A 54 -23.91 8.49 10.85
N GLN A 55 -25.19 8.88 10.86
CA GLN A 55 -26.32 7.96 11.05
C GLN A 55 -26.92 7.50 9.70
N ASN A 56 -26.59 8.18 8.60
CA ASN A 56 -27.10 7.86 7.28
C ASN A 56 -26.25 6.78 6.61
N LYS A 57 -26.82 5.59 6.43
CA LYS A 57 -26.14 4.43 5.84
C LYS A 57 -25.61 4.68 4.43
N ALA A 58 -26.33 5.46 3.61
CA ALA A 58 -25.89 5.77 2.25
C ALA A 58 -24.65 6.69 2.25
N ILE A 59 -24.63 7.69 3.12
CA ILE A 59 -23.48 8.59 3.28
C ILE A 59 -22.26 7.81 3.77
N ILE A 60 -22.45 6.89 4.73
CA ILE A 60 -21.35 6.05 5.24
C ILE A 60 -20.77 5.20 4.11
N ALA A 61 -21.61 4.53 3.33
CA ALA A 61 -21.17 3.68 2.22
C ALA A 61 -20.35 4.48 1.19
N VAL A 62 -20.85 5.63 0.75
CA VAL A 62 -20.16 6.51 -0.20
C VAL A 62 -18.84 7.01 0.39
N ALA A 63 -18.84 7.45 1.64
CA ALA A 63 -17.64 7.93 2.32
C ALA A 63 -16.56 6.84 2.43
N CYS A 64 -16.92 5.60 2.80
CA CYS A 64 -15.99 4.47 2.86
C CYS A 64 -15.39 4.16 1.49
N ILE A 65 -16.19 4.18 0.43
CA ILE A 65 -15.74 3.95 -0.95
C ILE A 65 -14.75 5.04 -1.36
N LEU A 66 -15.12 6.32 -1.23
CA LEU A 66 -14.27 7.44 -1.60
C LEU A 66 -12.96 7.46 -0.81
N PHE A 67 -13.03 7.15 0.49
CA PHE A 67 -11.85 7.08 1.35
C PHE A 67 -10.91 5.95 0.93
N SER A 68 -11.45 4.77 0.60
CA SER A 68 -10.65 3.63 0.10
C SER A 68 -9.95 3.97 -1.21
N PHE A 69 -10.67 4.56 -2.17
CA PHE A 69 -10.08 5.00 -3.43
C PHE A 69 -9.03 6.08 -3.21
N GLY A 70 -9.27 7.03 -2.31
CA GLY A 70 -8.30 8.08 -1.95
C GLY A 70 -6.99 7.49 -1.40
N LEU A 71 -7.08 6.52 -0.48
CA LEU A 71 -5.90 5.84 0.09
C LEU A 71 -5.14 5.05 -0.98
N LEU A 72 -5.84 4.30 -1.84
CA LEU A 72 -5.22 3.55 -2.93
C LEU A 72 -4.58 4.48 -3.96
N PHE A 73 -5.25 5.55 -4.33
CA PHE A 73 -4.72 6.54 -5.27
C PHE A 73 -3.46 7.22 -4.73
N ALA A 74 -3.48 7.65 -3.46
CA ALA A 74 -2.30 8.22 -2.80
C ALA A 74 -1.14 7.20 -2.75
N GLY A 75 -1.43 5.93 -2.45
CA GLY A 75 -0.46 4.85 -2.49
C GLY A 75 0.13 4.65 -3.90
N ALA A 76 -0.72 4.62 -4.92
CA ALA A 76 -0.28 4.47 -6.31
C ALA A 76 0.58 5.66 -6.79
N MET A 77 0.26 6.87 -6.35
CA MET A 77 1.11 8.04 -6.64
C MET A 77 2.49 7.92 -5.98
N CYS A 78 2.55 7.54 -4.70
CA CYS A 78 3.81 7.30 -4.01
C CYS A 78 4.63 6.21 -4.71
N ASN A 79 4.00 5.07 -5.06
CA ASN A 79 4.65 4.00 -5.80
C ASN A 79 5.26 4.51 -7.11
N ARG A 80 4.48 5.22 -7.91
CA ARG A 80 4.96 5.79 -9.18
C ARG A 80 6.13 6.76 -9.00
N MET A 81 6.13 7.54 -7.92
CA MET A 81 7.24 8.46 -7.62
C MET A 81 8.51 7.72 -7.20
N LEU A 82 8.36 6.60 -6.49
CA LEU A 82 9.48 5.77 -6.00
C LEU A 82 10.06 4.88 -7.09
N ASP A 83 9.23 4.43 -8.04
CA ASP A 83 9.63 3.58 -9.17
C ASP A 83 10.32 4.35 -10.30
N ALA A 84 10.35 5.68 -10.23
CA ALA A 84 11.00 6.49 -11.26
C ALA A 84 12.50 6.13 -11.35
N PRO A 85 13.00 5.71 -12.53
CA PRO A 85 14.43 5.38 -12.71
C PRO A 85 15.28 6.64 -12.60
N LYS A 86 16.55 6.47 -12.18
CA LYS A 86 17.47 7.59 -12.03
C LYS A 86 17.88 8.21 -13.36
N THR A 87 18.03 7.39 -14.39
CA THR A 87 18.37 7.80 -15.75
C THR A 87 17.29 7.38 -16.73
N ILE A 88 17.05 8.20 -17.73
CA ILE A 88 16.16 7.93 -18.84
C ILE A 88 16.94 8.00 -20.16
N PRO A 89 16.70 7.08 -21.12
CA PRO A 89 17.33 7.19 -22.43
C PRO A 89 16.76 8.39 -23.19
N ALA A 90 17.59 9.36 -23.52
CA ALA A 90 17.27 10.43 -24.46
C ALA A 90 17.85 10.08 -25.82
N TYR A 91 17.01 10.06 -26.84
CA TYR A 91 17.43 9.84 -28.23
C TYR A 91 17.72 11.19 -28.86
N SER A 92 18.97 11.43 -29.26
CA SER A 92 19.35 12.54 -30.12
C SER A 92 19.63 12.03 -31.53
N ILE A 93 19.06 12.71 -32.53
CA ILE A 93 19.37 12.47 -33.93
C ILE A 93 20.64 13.27 -34.26
N GLY A 94 21.75 12.56 -34.44
CA GLY A 94 22.99 13.18 -34.94
C GLY A 94 22.83 13.76 -36.34
N GLU A 95 23.71 14.69 -36.74
CA GLU A 95 23.70 15.31 -38.07
C GLU A 95 23.78 14.30 -39.23
N ASN A 96 24.26 13.08 -38.95
CA ASN A 96 24.35 12.00 -39.95
C ASN A 96 23.16 11.03 -39.91
N GLY A 97 22.06 11.35 -39.19
CA GLY A 97 20.88 10.49 -39.12
C GLY A 97 21.03 9.27 -38.19
N GLU A 98 22.14 9.15 -37.47
CA GLU A 98 22.31 8.09 -36.46
C GLU A 98 21.65 8.45 -35.16
N ASN A 99 20.80 7.53 -34.66
CA ASN A 99 20.19 7.66 -33.35
C ASN A 99 21.21 7.31 -32.25
N THR A 100 21.73 8.31 -31.58
CA THR A 100 22.60 8.12 -30.40
C THR A 100 21.72 8.18 -29.15
N ALA A 101 21.67 7.08 -28.37
CA ALA A 101 21.05 7.07 -27.06
C ALA A 101 22.03 7.65 -26.03
N GLN A 102 21.67 8.79 -25.47
CA GLN A 102 22.38 9.38 -24.33
C GLN A 102 21.56 9.17 -23.06
N GLU A 103 22.21 8.73 -21.99
CA GLU A 103 21.55 8.67 -20.69
C GLU A 103 21.47 10.08 -20.09
N MET A 104 20.23 10.56 -19.85
CA MET A 104 19.99 11.81 -19.14
C MET A 104 19.44 11.55 -17.74
N GLU A 105 19.80 12.40 -16.78
CA GLU A 105 19.22 12.35 -15.45
C GLU A 105 17.71 12.62 -15.53
N ASN A 106 16.94 11.78 -14.85
CA ASN A 106 15.49 11.91 -14.83
C ASN A 106 15.09 13.01 -13.82
N PRO A 107 14.51 14.13 -14.27
CA PRO A 107 14.10 15.22 -13.37
C PRO A 107 12.98 14.82 -12.40
N LYS A 108 12.31 13.68 -12.63
CA LYS A 108 11.28 13.12 -11.73
C LYS A 108 11.84 12.15 -10.70
N TYR A 109 13.12 11.82 -10.78
CA TYR A 109 13.76 10.96 -9.80
C TYR A 109 13.84 11.67 -8.45
N LEU A 110 13.36 11.00 -7.42
CA LEU A 110 13.47 11.50 -6.05
C LEU A 110 14.77 11.00 -5.42
N ASP A 111 15.57 11.93 -4.93
CA ASP A 111 16.84 11.62 -4.25
C ASP A 111 16.82 12.08 -2.79
N GLY A 112 17.68 11.46 -1.98
CA GLY A 112 17.93 11.81 -0.59
C GLY A 112 16.65 11.85 0.27
N THR A 113 16.56 12.88 1.10
CA THR A 113 15.48 13.05 2.08
C THR A 113 14.06 13.06 1.47
N LYS A 114 13.91 13.55 0.23
CA LYS A 114 12.62 13.55 -0.45
C LYS A 114 12.13 12.14 -0.70
N ARG A 115 13.01 11.23 -1.13
CA ARG A 115 12.70 9.82 -1.35
C ARG A 115 12.31 9.13 -0.03
N GLU A 116 13.03 9.41 1.05
CA GLU A 116 12.74 8.86 2.38
C GLU A 116 11.37 9.30 2.91
N ILE A 117 11.00 10.58 2.72
CA ILE A 117 9.69 11.10 3.12
C ILE A 117 8.57 10.40 2.32
N VAL A 118 8.71 10.30 1.01
CA VAL A 118 7.71 9.63 0.17
C VAL A 118 7.60 8.15 0.52
N GLN A 119 8.73 7.48 0.78
CA GLN A 119 8.74 6.08 1.25
C GLN A 119 8.03 5.94 2.60
N PHE A 120 8.27 6.84 3.54
CA PHE A 120 7.58 6.84 4.83
C PHE A 120 6.05 7.02 4.67
N ILE A 121 5.62 7.97 3.84
CA ILE A 121 4.20 8.18 3.55
C ILE A 121 3.60 6.93 2.90
N TYR A 122 4.32 6.29 1.98
CA TYR A 122 3.91 5.07 1.30
C TYR A 122 3.77 3.89 2.26
N ASP A 123 4.70 3.75 3.21
CA ASP A 123 4.70 2.69 4.22
C ASP A 123 3.60 2.89 5.28
N VAL A 124 3.28 4.13 5.65
CA VAL A 124 2.22 4.44 6.62
C VAL A 124 0.82 4.37 5.99
N ASN A 125 0.69 4.69 4.70
CA ASN A 125 -0.60 4.67 4.02
C ASN A 125 -1.13 3.23 3.85
N PRO A 126 -2.32 2.86 4.39
CA PRO A 126 -2.91 1.54 4.20
C PRO A 126 -3.08 1.14 2.72
N GLY A 127 -3.41 2.10 1.84
CA GLY A 127 -3.47 1.88 0.40
C GLY A 127 -2.09 1.58 -0.20
N GLY A 128 -1.04 2.27 0.26
CA GLY A 128 0.34 2.00 -0.11
C GLY A 128 0.81 0.61 0.33
N GLN A 129 0.48 0.23 1.56
CA GLN A 129 0.78 -1.13 2.06
C GLN A 129 0.07 -2.22 1.26
N ALA A 130 -1.19 -1.99 0.85
CA ALA A 130 -1.93 -2.92 0.01
C ALA A 130 -1.24 -3.13 -1.35
N ILE A 131 -0.73 -2.06 -1.98
CA ILE A 131 0.01 -2.12 -3.23
C ILE A 131 1.34 -2.87 -3.03
N GLN A 132 2.12 -2.53 -2.00
CA GLN A 132 3.38 -3.22 -1.69
C GLN A 132 3.17 -4.74 -1.48
N CYS A 133 2.15 -5.12 -0.73
CA CYS A 133 1.82 -6.54 -0.52
C CYS A 133 1.38 -7.24 -1.81
N SER A 134 0.61 -6.55 -2.68
CA SER A 134 0.11 -7.13 -3.93
C SER A 134 1.20 -7.31 -4.99
N THR A 135 2.17 -6.40 -5.03
CA THR A 135 3.31 -6.45 -5.96
C THR A 135 4.49 -7.28 -5.42
N MET A 136 4.43 -7.69 -4.15
CA MET A 136 5.54 -8.32 -3.42
C MET A 136 6.81 -7.46 -3.37
N GLN A 137 6.70 -6.17 -3.64
CA GLN A 137 7.81 -5.21 -3.61
C GLN A 137 7.80 -4.45 -2.28
N VAL A 138 8.13 -5.14 -1.21
CA VAL A 138 8.13 -4.58 0.15
C VAL A 138 9.53 -4.20 0.56
N VAL A 139 9.78 -2.90 0.75
CA VAL A 139 11.09 -2.38 1.20
C VAL A 139 11.28 -2.60 2.70
N ASN A 140 10.25 -2.32 3.50
CA ASN A 140 10.30 -2.34 4.97
C ASN A 140 9.34 -3.37 5.56
N LEU A 141 9.56 -4.66 5.26
CA LEU A 141 8.66 -5.77 5.56
C LEU A 141 8.19 -5.83 7.03
N THR A 142 9.06 -5.52 7.98
CA THR A 142 8.76 -5.58 9.43
C THR A 142 8.03 -4.32 9.95
N ARG A 143 8.18 -3.18 9.27
CA ARG A 143 7.57 -1.91 9.70
C ARG A 143 6.11 -1.78 9.30
N LEU A 144 5.72 -2.38 8.18
CA LEU A 144 4.35 -2.29 7.65
C LEU A 144 3.27 -2.73 8.67
N PRO A 145 3.35 -3.94 9.29
CA PRO A 145 2.34 -4.34 10.25
C PRO A 145 2.34 -3.46 11.52
N ILE A 146 3.50 -2.88 11.90
CA ILE A 146 3.59 -1.97 13.03
C ILE A 146 2.82 -0.67 12.74
N TYR A 147 3.00 -0.07 11.57
CA TYR A 147 2.26 1.14 11.18
C TYR A 147 0.75 0.88 11.11
N SER A 148 0.35 -0.27 10.57
CA SER A 148 -1.05 -0.70 10.57
C SER A 148 -1.63 -0.83 11.97
N LEU A 149 -0.90 -1.44 12.92
CA LEU A 149 -1.33 -1.55 14.32
C LEU A 149 -1.48 -0.17 14.99
N VAL A 150 -0.56 0.75 14.73
CA VAL A 150 -0.66 2.13 15.24
C VAL A 150 -1.94 2.80 14.72
N ILE A 151 -2.27 2.63 13.45
CA ILE A 151 -3.51 3.18 12.88
C ILE A 151 -4.73 2.56 13.54
N VAL A 152 -4.76 1.24 13.78
CA VAL A 152 -5.85 0.56 14.51
C VAL A 152 -6.05 1.15 15.90
N ILE A 153 -4.96 1.35 16.65
CA ILE A 153 -5.02 1.93 17.99
C ILE A 153 -5.58 3.35 17.95
N LEU A 154 -5.09 4.17 17.03
CA LEU A 154 -5.54 5.57 16.88
C LEU A 154 -7.00 5.67 16.45
N THR A 155 -7.42 4.89 15.45
CA THR A 155 -8.81 4.90 14.96
C THR A 155 -9.78 4.33 15.98
N THR A 156 -9.42 3.26 16.69
CA THR A 156 -10.24 2.69 17.76
C THR A 156 -10.34 3.65 18.93
N GLY A 157 -9.23 4.26 19.35
CA GLY A 157 -9.22 5.28 20.42
C GLY A 157 -10.09 6.49 20.09
N ALA A 158 -9.99 7.01 18.85
CA ALA A 158 -10.84 8.07 18.36
C ALA A 158 -12.32 7.67 18.33
N GLY A 159 -12.63 6.45 17.90
CA GLY A 159 -13.99 5.90 17.90
C GLY A 159 -14.61 5.84 19.30
N VAL A 160 -13.87 5.30 20.26
CA VAL A 160 -14.31 5.25 21.66
C VAL A 160 -14.53 6.65 22.24
N TRP A 161 -13.64 7.60 21.93
CA TRP A 161 -13.80 8.97 22.37
C TRP A 161 -15.05 9.65 21.80
N ILE A 162 -15.32 9.46 20.50
CA ILE A 162 -16.51 9.99 19.82
C ILE A 162 -17.78 9.37 20.43
N PHE A 163 -17.76 8.05 20.66
CA PHE A 163 -18.88 7.33 21.27
C PHE A 163 -19.24 7.87 22.65
N LYS A 164 -18.25 7.99 23.54
CA LYS A 164 -18.45 8.59 24.88
C LYS A 164 -19.06 9.99 24.83
N LYS A 165 -18.71 10.78 23.83
CA LYS A 165 -19.23 12.16 23.68
C LYS A 165 -20.66 12.20 23.14
N LYS A 166 -21.10 11.17 22.39
CA LYS A 166 -22.47 11.06 21.86
C LYS A 166 -23.45 10.53 22.90
N ASP A 167 -23.04 9.58 23.75
CA ASP A 167 -23.91 8.97 24.76
C ASP A 167 -24.14 9.87 25.99
N LEU A 168 -23.38 10.93 26.16
CA LEU A 168 -23.50 11.88 27.27
C LEU A 168 -24.44 13.08 26.94
N LYS A 169 -25.16 13.02 25.81
CA LYS A 169 -26.21 13.98 25.43
C LYS A 169 -27.57 13.29 25.29
#